data_f740073f00e94a827af5a9497690d561
#
_entry.id   f740073f00e94a827af5a9497690d561
#
_cell.length_a   1.000
_cell.length_b   1.000
_cell.length_c   1.000
_cell.angle_alpha   90.00
_cell.angle_beta   90.00
_cell.angle_gamma   90.00
#
_symmetry.space_group_name_H-M   'P 1'
#
loop_
_entity.id
_entity.type
_entity.pdbx_description
1 polymer ?
#
loop_
_entity_poly.entity_id
_entity_poly.type
_entity_poly.pdbx_seq_one_letter_code
_entity_poly.pdbx_strand_id
1 'polypeptide(L)'
;MEYALGAVCVIFLIFLLMESKRKAARIVQAVAEEKSKIADDSGMTAILGVFTPDTQTTVIIGASEELGVFYYRMLRQSKVIIRSRINLANLARVELLINGQPMGIATGSEQLTTSLRATEIADRTISLFSTDAIRTMQRAGLRVVFFDENGVEKSLEITSLRSEDERHRFERVQLLKTTIWWVAFLQMASRQARHVRARLAPDTPA
;
A
#
# COMPACT_ATOMS: atom_id res chain seq x y z
N MET A 1 -26.76 46.97 5.86
CA MET A 1 -26.76 45.60 6.39
C MET A 1 -26.16 44.60 5.44
N GLU A 2 -26.29 44.73 4.13
CA GLU A 2 -25.75 43.78 3.12
C GLU A 2 -24.23 43.64 3.14
N TYR A 3 -23.48 44.73 3.32
CA TYR A 3 -22.01 44.69 3.37
C TYR A 3 -21.48 43.93 4.61
N ALA A 4 -22.19 43.96 5.74
CA ALA A 4 -21.76 43.23 6.93
C ALA A 4 -21.94 41.73 6.75
N LEU A 5 -23.00 41.27 6.08
CA LEU A 5 -23.23 39.86 5.77
C LEU A 5 -22.16 39.32 4.80
N GLY A 6 -21.80 40.12 3.79
CA GLY A 6 -20.72 39.75 2.86
C GLY A 6 -19.37 39.58 3.54
N ALA A 7 -19.01 40.51 4.44
CA ALA A 7 -17.76 40.42 5.20
C ALA A 7 -17.69 39.17 6.09
N VAL A 8 -18.80 38.83 6.77
CA VAL A 8 -18.87 37.61 7.59
C VAL A 8 -18.70 36.34 6.75
N CYS A 9 -19.33 36.28 5.55
CA CYS A 9 -19.16 35.13 4.65
C CYS A 9 -17.71 34.98 4.18
N VAL A 10 -17.04 36.08 3.85
CA VAL A 10 -15.62 36.06 3.42
C VAL A 10 -14.71 35.58 4.56
N ILE A 11 -14.90 36.09 5.77
CA ILE A 11 -14.11 35.65 6.94
C ILE A 11 -14.34 34.17 7.22
N PHE A 12 -15.58 33.69 7.13
CA PHE A 12 -15.91 32.28 7.32
C PHE A 12 -15.26 31.39 6.25
N LEU A 13 -15.27 31.80 4.98
CA LEU A 13 -14.59 31.08 3.89
C LEU A 13 -13.08 31.01 4.11
N ILE A 14 -12.46 32.13 4.52
CA ILE A 14 -11.01 32.15 4.85
C ILE A 14 -10.72 31.21 5.99
N PHE A 15 -11.54 31.20 7.04
CA PHE A 15 -11.39 30.29 8.18
C PHE A 15 -11.48 28.82 7.76
N LEU A 16 -12.47 28.45 6.93
CA LEU A 16 -12.62 27.09 6.39
C LEU A 16 -11.42 26.67 5.55
N LEU A 17 -10.90 27.56 4.71
CA LEU A 17 -9.71 27.30 3.88
C LEU A 17 -8.46 27.10 4.76
N MET A 18 -8.29 27.93 5.79
CA MET A 18 -7.17 27.79 6.73
C MET A 18 -7.25 26.48 7.52
N GLU A 19 -8.45 26.10 7.96
CA GLU A 19 -8.66 24.84 8.68
C GLU A 19 -8.39 23.62 7.79
N SER A 20 -8.83 23.64 6.53
CA SER A 20 -8.56 22.62 5.53
C SER A 20 -7.05 22.44 5.30
N LYS A 21 -6.31 23.55 5.11
CA LYS A 21 -4.84 23.53 4.95
C LYS A 21 -4.15 22.97 6.21
N ARG A 22 -4.59 23.35 7.40
CA ARG A 22 -4.04 22.81 8.66
C ARG A 22 -4.30 21.32 8.81
N LYS A 23 -5.49 20.83 8.44
CA LYS A 23 -5.79 19.38 8.43
C LYS A 23 -4.90 18.63 7.46
N ALA A 24 -4.74 19.14 6.24
CA ALA A 24 -3.86 18.54 5.24
C ALA A 24 -2.40 18.48 5.72
N ALA A 25 -1.88 19.57 6.29
CA ALA A 25 -0.53 19.62 6.84
C ALA A 25 -0.31 18.59 7.96
N ARG A 26 -1.29 18.43 8.87
CA ARG A 26 -1.21 17.41 9.93
C ARG A 26 -1.15 15.98 9.38
N ILE A 27 -1.92 15.69 8.32
CA ILE A 27 -1.89 14.37 7.69
C ILE A 27 -0.51 14.12 7.06
N VAL A 28 0.03 15.10 6.32
CA VAL A 28 1.36 14.99 5.70
C VAL A 28 2.43 14.76 6.76
N GLN A 29 2.39 15.51 7.87
CA GLN A 29 3.33 15.35 8.99
C GLN A 29 3.21 13.96 9.61
N ALA A 30 1.99 13.49 9.92
CA ALA A 30 1.78 12.16 10.51
C ALA A 30 2.27 11.03 9.58
N VAL A 31 2.08 11.18 8.27
CA VAL A 31 2.62 10.22 7.28
C VAL A 31 4.15 10.24 7.28
N ALA A 32 4.76 11.42 7.31
CA ALA A 32 6.21 11.55 7.36
C ALA A 32 6.81 10.92 8.63
N GLU A 33 6.20 11.16 9.79
CA GLU A 33 6.61 10.56 11.07
C GLU A 33 6.51 9.03 11.05
N GLU A 34 5.43 8.45 10.54
CA GLU A 34 5.30 6.98 10.46
C GLU A 34 6.25 6.37 9.42
N LYS A 35 6.53 7.06 8.32
CA LYS A 35 7.58 6.64 7.37
C LYS A 35 8.97 6.63 8.02
N SER A 36 9.31 7.68 8.78
CA SER A 36 10.56 7.74 9.51
C SER A 36 10.69 6.58 10.50
N LYS A 37 9.64 6.29 11.28
CA LYS A 37 9.65 5.16 12.21
C LYS A 37 9.86 3.80 11.52
N ILE A 38 9.28 3.60 10.33
CA ILE A 38 9.52 2.37 9.55
C ILE A 38 10.96 2.35 9.05
N ALA A 39 11.47 3.48 8.56
CA ALA A 39 12.85 3.58 8.08
C ALA A 39 13.86 3.30 9.21
N ASP A 40 13.62 3.87 10.39
CA ASP A 40 14.47 3.66 11.58
C ASP A 40 14.43 2.18 12.03
N ASP A 41 13.22 1.59 12.13
CA ASP A 41 13.03 0.18 12.54
C ASP A 41 13.62 -0.81 11.50
N SER A 42 13.70 -0.41 10.24
CA SER A 42 14.27 -1.22 9.16
C SER A 42 15.75 -0.94 8.86
N GLY A 43 16.40 -0.04 9.58
CA GLY A 43 17.76 0.42 9.26
C GLY A 43 17.86 1.02 7.86
N MET A 44 16.82 1.74 7.40
CA MET A 44 16.70 2.34 6.07
C MET A 44 16.61 1.36 4.89
N THR A 45 16.41 0.05 5.17
CA THR A 45 16.34 -0.98 4.10
C THR A 45 14.94 -1.18 3.55
N ALA A 46 13.90 -0.63 4.20
CA ALA A 46 12.52 -0.81 3.76
C ALA A 46 12.18 0.05 2.53
N ILE A 47 11.59 -0.60 1.53
CA ILE A 47 10.88 0.09 0.44
C ILE A 47 9.52 0.51 0.97
N LEU A 48 9.12 1.76 0.74
CA LEU A 48 7.89 2.34 1.27
C LEU A 48 6.88 2.69 0.17
N GLY A 49 5.61 2.42 0.44
CA GLY A 49 4.47 2.82 -0.39
C GLY A 49 3.40 3.53 0.42
N VAL A 50 2.70 4.48 -0.19
CA VAL A 50 1.59 5.20 0.43
C VAL A 50 0.38 5.10 -0.48
N PHE A 51 -0.75 4.72 0.11
CA PHE A 51 -2.04 4.65 -0.56
C PHE A 51 -3.05 5.53 0.19
N THR A 52 -3.84 6.27 -0.55
CA THR A 52 -4.92 7.10 -0.01
C THR A 52 -6.25 6.61 -0.56
N PRO A 53 -6.83 5.54 0.03
CA PRO A 53 -8.05 4.93 -0.48
C PRO A 53 -9.26 5.87 -0.43
N ASP A 54 -9.22 6.87 0.44
CA ASP A 54 -10.25 7.92 0.56
C ASP A 54 -9.63 9.19 1.19
N THR A 55 -10.43 10.24 1.30
CA THR A 55 -9.99 11.55 1.84
C THR A 55 -9.63 11.53 3.33
N GLN A 56 -10.00 10.49 4.06
CA GLN A 56 -9.77 10.38 5.50
C GLN A 56 -8.74 9.31 5.88
N THR A 57 -8.51 8.34 5.00
CA THR A 57 -7.67 7.18 5.28
C THR A 57 -6.38 7.24 4.47
N THR A 58 -5.27 7.04 5.14
CA THR A 58 -3.95 6.84 4.49
C THR A 58 -3.38 5.52 4.98
N VAL A 59 -2.92 4.71 4.05
CA VAL A 59 -2.24 3.44 4.33
C VAL A 59 -0.79 3.59 3.91
N ILE A 60 0.12 3.30 4.84
CA ILE A 60 1.55 3.21 4.57
C ILE A 60 1.93 1.74 4.67
N ILE A 61 2.56 1.24 3.64
CA ILE A 61 3.16 -0.08 3.65
C ILE A 61 4.67 0.05 3.46
N GLY A 62 5.39 -0.90 4.01
CA GLY A 62 6.83 -0.99 3.86
C GLY A 62 7.25 -2.45 3.85
N ALA A 63 8.33 -2.77 3.16
CA ALA A 63 8.92 -4.10 3.24
C ALA A 63 10.44 -4.02 3.17
N SER A 64 11.09 -4.73 4.07
CA SER A 64 12.53 -4.96 4.08
C SER A 64 12.78 -6.44 3.80
N GLU A 65 13.42 -6.74 2.67
CA GLU A 65 13.84 -8.11 2.34
C GLU A 65 14.95 -8.56 3.28
N GLU A 66 15.86 -7.66 3.65
CA GLU A 66 16.98 -7.93 4.54
C GLU A 66 16.52 -8.38 5.92
N LEU A 67 15.54 -7.67 6.50
CA LEU A 67 14.94 -8.05 7.79
C LEU A 67 13.82 -9.09 7.67
N GLY A 68 13.38 -9.42 6.46
CA GLY A 68 12.28 -10.33 6.23
C GLY A 68 10.93 -9.83 6.79
N VAL A 69 10.68 -8.52 6.78
CA VAL A 69 9.53 -7.91 7.45
C VAL A 69 8.69 -7.07 6.50
N PHE A 70 7.39 -7.19 6.65
CA PHE A 70 6.37 -6.33 6.05
C PHE A 70 5.74 -5.44 7.12
N TYR A 71 5.69 -4.15 6.85
CA TYR A 71 5.09 -3.12 7.71
C TYR A 71 3.76 -2.67 7.12
N TYR A 72 2.75 -2.57 7.96
CA TYR A 72 1.46 -2.01 7.63
C TYR A 72 1.06 -0.96 8.66
N ARG A 73 0.71 0.23 8.20
CA ARG A 73 0.23 1.33 9.03
C ARG A 73 -1.03 1.90 8.41
N MET A 74 -2.07 2.06 9.18
CA MET A 74 -3.29 2.71 8.74
C MET A 74 -3.53 3.95 9.60
N LEU A 75 -3.65 5.09 8.94
CA LEU A 75 -3.98 6.35 9.57
C LEU A 75 -5.40 6.75 9.14
N ARG A 76 -6.19 7.19 10.09
CA ARG A 76 -7.46 7.88 9.81
C ARG A 76 -7.28 9.34 10.18
N GLN A 77 -7.37 10.23 9.18
CA GLN A 77 -6.92 11.61 9.27
C GLN A 77 -5.43 11.67 9.65
N SER A 78 -5.06 12.20 10.83
CA SER A 78 -3.68 12.24 11.32
C SER A 78 -3.37 11.22 12.43
N LYS A 79 -4.34 10.34 12.78
CA LYS A 79 -4.19 9.37 13.88
C LYS A 79 -3.91 7.98 13.32
N VAL A 80 -2.88 7.33 13.83
CA VAL A 80 -2.60 5.92 13.53
C VAL A 80 -3.61 5.05 14.26
N ILE A 81 -4.34 4.22 13.51
CA ILE A 81 -5.35 3.30 14.05
C ILE A 81 -4.90 1.84 14.00
N ILE A 82 -3.99 1.50 13.06
CA ILE A 82 -3.42 0.16 12.97
C ILE A 82 -1.91 0.27 12.76
N ARG A 83 -1.16 -0.53 13.52
CA ARG A 83 0.26 -0.80 13.31
C ARG A 83 0.45 -2.31 13.31
N SER A 84 0.98 -2.83 12.22
CA SER A 84 1.34 -4.24 12.12
C SER A 84 2.76 -4.37 11.57
N ARG A 85 3.47 -5.35 12.13
CA ARG A 85 4.78 -5.81 11.67
C ARG A 85 4.66 -7.31 11.46
N ILE A 86 4.80 -7.75 10.23
CA ILE A 86 4.50 -9.12 9.82
C ILE A 86 5.76 -9.70 9.20
N ASN A 87 6.16 -10.90 9.62
CA ASN A 87 7.27 -11.61 8.98
C ASN A 87 6.86 -12.00 7.56
N LEU A 88 7.71 -11.69 6.56
CA LEU A 88 7.47 -12.03 5.16
C LEU A 88 7.29 -13.54 4.95
N ALA A 89 7.98 -14.38 5.73
CA ALA A 89 7.80 -15.82 5.68
C ALA A 89 6.40 -16.29 6.12
N ASN A 90 5.68 -15.50 6.92
CA ASN A 90 4.34 -15.79 7.38
C ASN A 90 3.25 -15.34 6.39
N LEU A 91 3.61 -14.65 5.29
CA LEU A 91 2.65 -14.29 4.26
C LEU A 91 2.20 -15.56 3.52
N ALA A 92 0.93 -15.92 3.64
CA ALA A 92 0.34 -17.06 2.95
C ALA A 92 0.10 -16.76 1.48
N ARG A 93 -0.56 -15.61 1.21
CA ARG A 93 -0.93 -15.16 -0.15
C ARG A 93 -0.86 -13.64 -0.24
N VAL A 94 -0.54 -13.14 -1.43
CA VAL A 94 -0.72 -11.73 -1.80
C VAL A 94 -1.45 -11.71 -3.13
N GLU A 95 -2.56 -11.03 -3.19
CA GLU A 95 -3.49 -11.04 -4.33
C GLU A 95 -3.74 -9.62 -4.84
N LEU A 96 -3.74 -9.46 -6.17
CA LEU A 96 -4.30 -8.27 -6.80
C LEU A 96 -5.82 -8.40 -6.80
N LEU A 97 -6.52 -7.39 -6.33
CA LEU A 97 -7.97 -7.32 -6.39
C LEU A 97 -8.41 -6.33 -7.46
N ILE A 98 -9.22 -6.79 -8.41
CA ILE A 98 -9.87 -5.93 -9.41
C ILE A 98 -11.38 -6.10 -9.25
N ASN A 99 -12.08 -5.01 -8.95
CA ASN A 99 -13.52 -5.01 -8.65
C ASN A 99 -13.91 -6.04 -7.57
N GLY A 100 -13.02 -6.25 -6.58
CA GLY A 100 -13.22 -7.20 -5.49
C GLY A 100 -12.87 -8.66 -5.83
N GLN A 101 -12.54 -8.96 -7.08
CA GLN A 101 -12.16 -10.31 -7.52
C GLN A 101 -10.63 -10.48 -7.52
N PRO A 102 -10.10 -11.59 -7.01
CA PRO A 102 -8.67 -11.87 -7.05
C PRO A 102 -8.22 -12.13 -8.49
N MET A 103 -7.14 -11.47 -8.89
CA MET A 103 -6.48 -11.65 -10.18
C MET A 103 -5.10 -12.25 -9.97
N GLY A 104 -4.79 -13.33 -10.66
CA GLY A 104 -3.47 -13.95 -10.63
C GLY A 104 -2.42 -13.09 -11.33
N ILE A 105 -1.26 -12.93 -10.72
CA ILE A 105 -0.08 -12.33 -11.34
C ILE A 105 0.97 -13.43 -11.51
N ALA A 106 1.43 -13.64 -12.74
CA ALA A 106 2.50 -14.62 -13.01
C ALA A 106 3.86 -14.05 -12.60
N THR A 107 4.42 -14.57 -11.52
CA THR A 107 5.79 -14.30 -11.09
C THR A 107 6.71 -15.37 -11.69
N GLY A 108 7.42 -15.06 -12.76
CA GLY A 108 8.32 -16.02 -13.44
C GLY A 108 9.63 -16.32 -12.66
N SER A 109 10.62 -16.96 -13.32
CA SER A 109 11.86 -17.49 -12.72
C SER A 109 12.91 -16.45 -12.25
N GLU A 110 13.84 -16.91 -11.40
CA GLU A 110 14.58 -16.23 -10.31
C GLU A 110 15.91 -15.53 -10.66
N GLN A 111 16.07 -14.78 -11.73
CA GLN A 111 17.41 -14.26 -12.07
C GLN A 111 17.68 -12.76 -11.76
N LEU A 112 16.69 -11.99 -11.31
CA LEU A 112 16.80 -10.54 -11.05
C LEU A 112 16.53 -10.23 -9.58
N THR A 113 16.95 -9.04 -9.11
CA THR A 113 16.55 -8.54 -7.79
C THR A 113 15.01 -8.41 -7.73
N THR A 114 14.43 -8.68 -6.57
CA THR A 114 12.97 -8.69 -6.36
C THR A 114 12.30 -7.40 -6.86
N SER A 115 12.94 -6.26 -6.61
CA SER A 115 12.42 -4.94 -7.01
C SER A 115 12.40 -4.75 -8.54
N LEU A 116 13.48 -5.08 -9.25
CA LEU A 116 13.54 -4.97 -10.71
C LEU A 116 12.54 -5.90 -11.38
N ARG A 117 12.42 -7.12 -10.86
CA ARG A 117 11.47 -8.09 -11.36
C ARG A 117 10.03 -7.67 -11.13
N ALA A 118 9.72 -7.10 -9.96
CA ALA A 118 8.39 -6.54 -9.68
C ALA A 118 8.04 -5.44 -10.69
N THR A 119 9.01 -4.64 -11.12
CA THR A 119 8.82 -3.60 -12.14
C THR A 119 8.48 -4.21 -13.51
N GLU A 120 9.23 -5.22 -13.96
CA GLU A 120 8.93 -5.91 -15.21
C GLU A 120 7.55 -6.56 -15.20
N ILE A 121 7.19 -7.22 -14.09
CA ILE A 121 5.86 -7.84 -13.92
C ILE A 121 4.77 -6.78 -13.97
N ALA A 122 4.97 -5.64 -13.30
CA ALA A 122 4.01 -4.56 -13.30
C ALA A 122 3.81 -3.97 -14.71
N ASP A 123 4.89 -3.74 -15.46
CA ASP A 123 4.83 -3.24 -16.83
C ASP A 123 4.14 -4.22 -17.78
N ARG A 124 4.47 -5.49 -17.69
CA ARG A 124 3.83 -6.55 -18.47
C ARG A 124 2.36 -6.71 -18.11
N THR A 125 2.03 -6.70 -16.80
CA THR A 125 0.64 -6.91 -16.37
C THR A 125 -0.24 -5.73 -16.72
N ILE A 126 0.25 -4.48 -16.56
CA ILE A 126 -0.54 -3.29 -16.91
C ILE A 126 -0.85 -3.23 -18.41
N SER A 127 0.03 -3.75 -19.28
CA SER A 127 -0.18 -3.80 -20.72
C SER A 127 -1.32 -4.73 -21.15
N LEU A 128 -1.78 -5.64 -20.27
CA LEU A 128 -2.93 -6.51 -20.51
C LEU A 128 -4.26 -5.79 -20.34
N PHE A 129 -4.25 -4.63 -19.67
CA PHE A 129 -5.47 -3.84 -19.48
C PHE A 129 -5.63 -2.82 -20.61
N SER A 130 -6.78 -2.83 -21.25
CA SER A 130 -7.11 -1.75 -22.18
C SER A 130 -7.33 -0.44 -21.40
N THR A 131 -7.16 0.65 -22.09
CA THR A 131 -7.40 1.99 -21.54
C THR A 131 -8.81 2.14 -20.96
N ASP A 132 -9.81 1.59 -21.67
CA ASP A 132 -11.19 1.68 -21.24
C ASP A 132 -11.47 0.78 -20.02
N ALA A 133 -10.82 -0.38 -19.94
CA ALA A 133 -10.89 -1.22 -18.75
C ALA A 133 -10.38 -0.50 -17.50
N ILE A 134 -9.25 0.22 -17.60
CA ILE A 134 -8.72 1.01 -16.46
C ILE A 134 -9.65 2.17 -16.11
N ARG A 135 -10.23 2.84 -17.13
CA ARG A 135 -11.16 3.96 -16.93
C ARG A 135 -12.44 3.54 -16.22
N THR A 136 -12.99 2.39 -16.59
CA THR A 136 -14.25 1.87 -16.03
C THR A 136 -14.07 1.00 -14.79
N MET A 137 -12.82 0.76 -14.36
CA MET A 137 -12.50 -0.01 -13.18
C MET A 137 -13.10 0.65 -11.93
N GLN A 138 -13.96 -0.07 -11.22
CA GLN A 138 -14.61 0.46 -10.02
C GLN A 138 -13.69 0.47 -8.81
N ARG A 139 -12.86 -0.59 -8.67
CA ARG A 139 -11.95 -0.72 -7.53
C ARG A 139 -10.72 -1.54 -7.92
N ALA A 140 -9.55 -1.09 -7.47
CA ALA A 140 -8.35 -1.90 -7.47
C ALA A 140 -7.67 -1.82 -6.10
N GLY A 141 -6.96 -2.88 -5.73
CA GLY A 141 -6.25 -2.97 -4.47
C GLY A 141 -5.44 -4.25 -4.36
N LEU A 142 -4.82 -4.42 -3.21
CA LEU A 142 -4.13 -5.67 -2.88
C LEU A 142 -4.68 -6.24 -1.58
N ARG A 143 -4.71 -7.59 -1.50
CA ARG A 143 -5.01 -8.34 -0.29
C ARG A 143 -3.76 -9.09 0.13
N VAL A 144 -3.38 -8.94 1.39
CA VAL A 144 -2.29 -9.66 2.02
C VAL A 144 -2.90 -10.62 3.04
N VAL A 145 -2.72 -11.90 2.84
CA VAL A 145 -3.14 -12.97 3.76
C VAL A 145 -1.91 -13.51 4.47
N PHE A 146 -1.96 -13.61 5.78
CA PHE A 146 -0.83 -14.02 6.60
C PHE A 146 -1.29 -14.79 7.84
N PHE A 147 -0.38 -15.58 8.42
CA PHE A 147 -0.58 -16.21 9.72
C PHE A 147 0.00 -15.31 10.82
N ASP A 148 -0.78 -15.08 11.86
CA ASP A 148 -0.31 -14.39 13.06
C ASP A 148 0.59 -15.30 13.93
N GLU A 149 1.04 -14.78 15.06
CA GLU A 149 1.91 -15.51 16.00
C GLU A 149 1.24 -16.79 16.59
N ASN A 150 -0.09 -16.84 16.56
CA ASN A 150 -0.89 -17.98 17.01
C ASN A 150 -1.23 -18.95 15.88
N GLY A 151 -0.72 -18.72 14.67
CA GLY A 151 -1.03 -19.53 13.49
C GLY A 151 -2.43 -19.28 12.91
N VAL A 152 -3.12 -18.23 13.33
CA VAL A 152 -4.44 -17.86 12.82
C VAL A 152 -4.30 -17.07 11.52
N GLU A 153 -5.03 -17.49 10.48
CA GLU A 153 -5.06 -16.78 9.21
C GLU A 153 -5.77 -15.42 9.38
N LYS A 154 -5.11 -14.36 8.94
CA LYS A 154 -5.64 -12.99 8.91
C LYS A 154 -5.43 -12.38 7.54
N SER A 155 -6.23 -11.36 7.21
CA SER A 155 -6.08 -10.63 5.96
C SER A 155 -6.14 -9.13 6.15
N LEU A 156 -5.38 -8.43 5.30
CA LEU A 156 -5.40 -6.97 5.16
C LEU A 156 -5.76 -6.63 3.72
N GLU A 157 -6.74 -5.77 3.52
CA GLU A 157 -7.06 -5.21 2.21
C GLU A 157 -6.62 -3.76 2.12
N ILE A 158 -5.91 -3.44 1.06
CA ILE A 158 -5.43 -2.09 0.76
C ILE A 158 -6.05 -1.68 -0.57
N THR A 159 -7.01 -0.77 -0.52
CA THR A 159 -7.59 -0.19 -1.73
C THR A 159 -6.67 0.91 -2.25
N SER A 160 -6.30 0.84 -3.50
CA SER A 160 -5.46 1.85 -4.17
C SER A 160 -6.24 2.75 -5.11
N LEU A 161 -7.34 2.24 -5.67
CA LEU A 161 -8.17 2.92 -6.65
C LEU A 161 -9.65 2.64 -6.40
N ARG A 162 -10.49 3.69 -6.50
CA ARG A 162 -11.96 3.62 -6.45
C ARG A 162 -12.57 4.36 -7.64
N SER A 163 -13.80 4.01 -8.02
CA SER A 163 -14.54 4.68 -9.10
C SER A 163 -14.82 6.16 -8.81
N GLU A 164 -15.01 6.49 -7.52
CA GLU A 164 -15.29 7.84 -7.02
C GLU A 164 -14.07 8.77 -7.08
N ASP A 165 -12.89 8.22 -7.37
CA ASP A 165 -11.67 9.01 -7.53
C ASP A 165 -11.76 9.81 -8.84
N GLU A 166 -11.93 11.12 -8.77
CA GLU A 166 -11.87 12.08 -9.90
C GLU A 166 -10.46 12.22 -10.50
N ARG A 167 -9.58 11.27 -10.20
CA ARG A 167 -8.20 11.29 -10.67
C ARG A 167 -8.11 11.17 -12.18
N HIS A 168 -7.20 11.95 -12.76
CA HIS A 168 -6.92 11.84 -14.18
C HIS A 168 -6.49 10.42 -14.56
N ARG A 169 -6.81 10.02 -15.79
CA ARG A 169 -6.50 8.70 -16.35
C ARG A 169 -5.06 8.25 -16.07
N PHE A 170 -4.10 9.14 -16.25
CA PHE A 170 -2.68 8.85 -16.02
C PHE A 170 -2.41 8.42 -14.57
N GLU A 171 -3.00 9.09 -13.60
CA GLU A 171 -2.85 8.75 -12.18
C GLU A 171 -3.46 7.39 -11.85
N ARG A 172 -4.59 7.04 -12.47
CA ARG A 172 -5.22 5.72 -12.30
C ARG A 172 -4.32 4.59 -12.81
N VAL A 173 -3.68 4.78 -13.99
CA VAL A 173 -2.70 3.84 -14.54
C VAL A 173 -1.52 3.66 -13.59
N GLN A 174 -0.96 4.77 -13.08
CA GLN A 174 0.18 4.72 -12.15
C GLN A 174 -0.16 4.05 -10.82
N LEU A 175 -1.35 4.31 -10.27
CA LEU A 175 -1.82 3.64 -9.05
C LEU A 175 -2.01 2.15 -9.26
N LEU A 176 -2.62 1.73 -10.37
CA LEU A 176 -2.78 0.33 -10.69
C LEU A 176 -1.41 -0.34 -10.88
N LYS A 177 -0.49 0.29 -11.63
CA LYS A 177 0.88 -0.20 -11.82
C LYS A 177 1.61 -0.35 -10.49
N THR A 178 1.52 0.65 -9.61
CA THR A 178 2.11 0.59 -8.26
C THR A 178 1.51 -0.55 -7.43
N THR A 179 0.20 -0.77 -7.53
CA THR A 179 -0.48 -1.86 -6.83
C THR A 179 0.01 -3.23 -7.31
N ILE A 180 0.09 -3.42 -8.63
CA ILE A 180 0.62 -4.64 -9.25
C ILE A 180 2.06 -4.87 -8.82
N TRP A 181 2.88 -3.82 -8.81
CA TRP A 181 4.27 -3.86 -8.36
C TRP A 181 4.36 -4.38 -6.92
N TRP A 182 3.56 -3.85 -5.99
CA TRP A 182 3.55 -4.30 -4.61
C TRP A 182 3.10 -5.75 -4.45
N VAL A 183 2.10 -6.19 -5.22
CA VAL A 183 1.67 -7.59 -5.20
C VAL A 183 2.81 -8.50 -5.66
N ALA A 184 3.44 -8.19 -6.80
CA ALA A 184 4.55 -8.97 -7.33
C ALA A 184 5.75 -8.99 -6.37
N PHE A 185 6.13 -7.83 -5.84
CA PHE A 185 7.22 -7.69 -4.88
C PHE A 185 6.98 -8.55 -3.63
N LEU A 186 5.84 -8.40 -2.96
CA LEU A 186 5.54 -9.14 -1.74
C LEU A 186 5.43 -10.66 -1.98
N GLN A 187 4.89 -11.08 -3.13
CA GLN A 187 4.87 -12.51 -3.49
C GLN A 187 6.29 -13.09 -3.60
N MET A 188 7.21 -12.39 -4.24
CA MET A 188 8.59 -12.85 -4.41
C MET A 188 9.37 -12.78 -3.09
N ALA A 189 9.30 -11.67 -2.38
CA ALA A 189 9.96 -11.47 -1.09
C ALA A 189 9.50 -12.51 -0.04
N SER A 190 8.21 -12.86 -0.02
CA SER A 190 7.69 -13.88 0.87
C SER A 190 8.21 -15.30 0.54
N ARG A 191 8.35 -15.62 -0.76
CA ARG A 191 8.96 -16.90 -1.18
C ARG A 191 10.41 -16.98 -0.76
N GLN A 192 11.17 -15.92 -1.02
CA GLN A 192 12.58 -15.84 -0.63
C GLN A 192 12.76 -15.99 0.88
N ALA A 193 11.95 -15.27 1.69
CA ALA A 193 11.98 -15.37 3.14
C ALA A 193 11.69 -16.80 3.64
N ARG A 194 10.75 -17.51 3.02
CA ARG A 194 10.47 -18.92 3.33
C ARG A 194 11.63 -19.84 2.97
N HIS A 195 12.28 -19.64 1.82
CA HIS A 195 13.46 -20.43 1.43
C HIS A 195 14.62 -20.24 2.39
N VAL A 196 14.89 -18.98 2.80
CA VAL A 196 15.92 -18.69 3.81
C VAL A 196 15.60 -19.38 5.12
N ARG A 197 14.35 -19.27 5.60
CA ARG A 197 13.91 -19.91 6.84
C ARG A 197 14.04 -21.45 6.79
N ALA A 198 13.68 -22.06 5.66
CA ALA A 198 13.79 -23.51 5.47
C ALA A 198 15.27 -24.00 5.50
N ARG A 199 16.21 -23.21 4.97
CA ARG A 199 17.64 -23.54 5.00
C ARG A 199 18.27 -23.36 6.39
N LEU A 200 17.72 -22.48 7.22
CA LEU A 200 18.22 -22.22 8.57
C LEU A 200 17.56 -23.11 9.62
N ALA A 201 16.49 -23.83 9.28
CA ALA A 201 15.89 -24.81 10.16
C ALA A 201 16.90 -25.98 10.34
N PRO A 202 17.35 -26.30 11.57
CA PRO A 202 18.21 -27.45 11.79
C PRO A 202 17.48 -28.72 11.32
N ASP A 203 18.21 -29.58 10.60
CA ASP A 203 17.74 -30.93 10.27
C ASP A 203 17.35 -31.60 11.60
N THR A 204 16.06 -31.66 11.88
CA THR A 204 15.57 -32.45 13.02
C THR A 204 15.72 -33.89 12.57
N PRO A 205 16.64 -34.71 13.17
CA PRO A 205 16.73 -36.11 12.82
C PRO A 205 15.41 -36.80 13.17
N ALA A 206 14.88 -37.55 12.19
CA ALA A 206 13.69 -38.40 12.34
C ALA A 206 13.89 -39.52 13.35
#